data_0cf94079f42c5a12b2a035aea359a131
#
_entry.id   0cf94079f42c5a12b2a035aea359a131
#
_cell.length_a   1.000
_cell.length_b   1.000
_cell.length_c   1.000
_cell.angle_alpha   90.00
_cell.angle_beta   90.00
_cell.angle_gamma   90.00
#
_symmetry.space_group_name_H-M   'P 1'
#
loop_
_entity.id
_entity.type
_entity.pdbx_description
1 polymer ?
#
loop_
_entity_poly.entity_id
_entity_poly.type
_entity_poly.pdbx_seq_one_letter_code
_entity_poly.pdbx_strand_id
1 'polypeptide(L)'
;MNHNLLEKHAKTFYWASFFLSREISQKCSSLYNFCRTLDDIADDTNKLNIKKNNFSAFKKDFLNKNFDNPIIEEMHSIIDSENISKKVVIDLFDGVETDLEEKVRIKSKKDLLVYSYRVAGTVGLMMSKILKVENKEALKGAIDLGIAMQLTNISRDVIEDKKRNREYINHYKHDLKTGCIIFYKIYLQQIHN
;
A
#
# COMPACT_ATOMS: atom_id res chain seq x y z
N MET A 1 -7.38 -19.59 -10.23
CA MET A 1 -7.80 -19.13 -8.89
C MET A 1 -6.57 -19.10 -8.00
N ASN A 2 -5.95 -17.92 -7.82
CA ASN A 2 -4.70 -17.83 -7.07
C ASN A 2 -4.93 -17.61 -5.56
N HIS A 3 -5.59 -18.57 -4.88
CA HIS A 3 -5.60 -18.65 -3.42
C HIS A 3 -4.17 -18.78 -2.83
N ASN A 4 -3.21 -19.21 -3.64
CA ASN A 4 -1.84 -19.51 -3.22
C ASN A 4 -0.99 -18.31 -2.76
N LEU A 5 -1.24 -17.09 -3.25
CA LEU A 5 -0.41 -15.92 -2.90
C LEU A 5 -0.78 -15.34 -1.53
N LEU A 6 -2.08 -15.27 -1.20
CA LEU A 6 -2.53 -14.84 0.13
C LEU A 6 -2.08 -15.84 1.21
N GLU A 7 -2.22 -17.14 0.97
CA GLU A 7 -1.78 -18.17 1.88
C GLU A 7 -0.27 -18.10 2.17
N LYS A 8 0.53 -17.82 1.13
CA LYS A 8 1.99 -17.80 1.23
C LYS A 8 2.54 -16.54 1.87
N HIS A 9 1.94 -15.37 1.57
CA HIS A 9 2.51 -14.06 1.92
C HIS A 9 1.68 -13.24 2.90
N ALA A 10 0.40 -13.58 3.11
CA ALA A 10 -0.52 -12.81 3.93
C ALA A 10 -1.42 -13.72 4.80
N LYS A 11 -0.81 -14.57 5.62
CA LYS A 11 -1.50 -15.58 6.44
C LYS A 11 -2.68 -15.01 7.24
N THR A 12 -2.54 -13.82 7.81
CA THR A 12 -3.61 -13.17 8.58
C THR A 12 -4.80 -12.81 7.70
N PHE A 13 -4.57 -12.28 6.50
CA PHE A 13 -5.64 -12.00 5.53
C PHE A 13 -6.27 -13.27 4.99
N TYR A 14 -5.49 -14.31 4.78
CA TYR A 14 -6.00 -15.63 4.39
C TYR A 14 -6.99 -16.18 5.43
N TRP A 15 -6.64 -16.19 6.71
CA TRP A 15 -7.54 -16.61 7.78
C TRP A 15 -8.78 -15.73 7.89
N ALA A 16 -8.64 -14.41 7.76
CA ALA A 16 -9.77 -13.49 7.77
C ALA A 16 -10.73 -13.73 6.60
N SER A 17 -10.23 -14.17 5.45
CA SER A 17 -11.04 -14.41 4.26
C SER A 17 -12.08 -15.53 4.42
N PHE A 18 -11.88 -16.47 5.35
CA PHE A 18 -12.87 -17.52 5.64
C PHE A 18 -14.19 -16.99 6.21
N PHE A 19 -14.17 -15.79 6.77
CA PHE A 19 -15.37 -15.13 7.32
C PHE A 19 -16.09 -14.24 6.27
N LEU A 20 -15.54 -14.13 5.07
CA LEU A 20 -16.08 -13.30 4.00
C LEU A 20 -16.87 -14.15 3.01
N SER A 21 -17.87 -13.55 2.35
CA SER A 21 -18.48 -14.20 1.20
C SER A 21 -17.46 -14.46 0.11
N ARG A 22 -17.70 -15.46 -0.74
CA ARG A 22 -16.79 -15.82 -1.83
C ARG A 22 -16.49 -14.64 -2.75
N GLU A 23 -17.49 -13.84 -3.07
CA GLU A 23 -17.36 -12.64 -3.92
C GLU A 23 -16.43 -11.60 -3.28
N ILE A 24 -16.68 -11.26 -2.00
CA ILE A 24 -15.86 -10.28 -1.27
C ILE A 24 -14.42 -10.80 -1.14
N SER A 25 -14.24 -12.07 -0.80
CA SER A 25 -12.92 -12.69 -0.69
C SER A 25 -12.15 -12.65 -2.01
N GLN A 26 -12.80 -12.85 -3.16
CA GLN A 26 -12.19 -12.73 -4.47
C GLN A 26 -11.74 -11.29 -4.73
N LYS A 27 -12.59 -10.29 -4.50
CA LYS A 27 -12.25 -8.87 -4.67
C LYS A 27 -11.07 -8.45 -3.78
N CYS A 28 -11.05 -8.89 -2.52
CA CYS A 28 -9.92 -8.65 -1.62
C CYS A 28 -8.62 -9.28 -2.15
N SER A 29 -8.70 -10.49 -2.70
CA SER A 29 -7.56 -11.17 -3.30
C SER A 29 -7.04 -10.46 -4.54
N SER A 30 -7.92 -9.97 -5.41
CA SER A 30 -7.55 -9.22 -6.61
C SER A 30 -6.91 -7.87 -6.26
N LEU A 31 -7.45 -7.15 -5.26
CA LEU A 31 -6.81 -5.94 -4.73
C LEU A 31 -5.40 -6.25 -4.18
N TYR A 32 -5.28 -7.32 -3.39
CA TYR A 32 -3.98 -7.74 -2.87
C TYR A 32 -2.99 -8.05 -4.00
N ASN A 33 -3.40 -8.80 -5.02
CA ASN A 33 -2.55 -9.15 -6.15
C ASN A 33 -2.10 -7.91 -6.92
N PHE A 34 -2.99 -6.93 -7.09
CA PHE A 34 -2.65 -5.66 -7.71
C PHE A 34 -1.58 -4.90 -6.91
N CYS A 35 -1.78 -4.72 -5.60
CA CYS A 35 -0.80 -4.06 -4.73
C CYS A 35 0.53 -4.83 -4.73
N ARG A 36 0.47 -6.15 -4.60
CA ARG A 36 1.67 -7.00 -4.60
C ARG A 36 2.46 -6.92 -5.91
N THR A 37 1.78 -6.80 -7.04
CA THR A 37 2.45 -6.60 -8.34
C THR A 37 3.24 -5.30 -8.37
N LEU A 38 2.68 -4.21 -7.83
CA LEU A 38 3.39 -2.93 -7.74
C LEU A 38 4.61 -3.03 -6.83
N ASP A 39 4.47 -3.68 -5.68
CA ASP A 39 5.58 -3.90 -4.73
C ASP A 39 6.67 -4.77 -5.38
N ASP A 40 6.31 -5.87 -6.04
CA ASP A 40 7.26 -6.76 -6.70
C ASP A 40 8.05 -6.04 -7.80
N ILE A 41 7.43 -5.14 -8.56
CA ILE A 41 8.13 -4.31 -9.56
C ILE A 41 9.11 -3.36 -8.87
N ALA A 42 8.71 -2.73 -7.75
CA ALA A 42 9.56 -1.77 -7.04
C ALA A 42 10.70 -2.45 -6.27
N ASP A 43 10.50 -3.68 -5.80
CA ASP A 43 11.43 -4.44 -4.97
C ASP A 43 12.31 -5.42 -5.78
N ASP A 44 12.09 -5.51 -7.09
CA ASP A 44 12.89 -6.36 -7.98
C ASP A 44 14.40 -6.10 -7.80
N THR A 45 15.20 -7.14 -8.00
CA THR A 45 16.67 -7.08 -7.95
C THR A 45 17.32 -6.46 -9.19
N ASN A 46 16.55 -6.19 -10.23
CA ASN A 46 16.99 -5.57 -11.46
C ASN A 46 17.54 -4.14 -11.26
N LYS A 47 18.29 -3.66 -12.26
CA LYS A 47 18.76 -2.27 -12.27
C LYS A 47 17.60 -1.29 -12.22
N LEU A 48 17.80 -0.16 -11.57
CA LEU A 48 16.77 0.85 -11.32
C LEU A 48 16.03 1.31 -12.59
N ASN A 49 16.74 1.49 -13.69
CA ASN A 49 16.13 1.87 -14.98
C ASN A 49 15.16 0.81 -15.51
N ILE A 50 15.47 -0.49 -15.32
CA ILE A 50 14.58 -1.58 -15.71
C ILE A 50 13.30 -1.54 -14.86
N LYS A 51 13.44 -1.39 -13.55
CA LYS A 51 12.30 -1.27 -12.63
C LYS A 51 11.40 -0.08 -12.99
N LYS A 52 12.00 1.10 -13.25
CA LYS A 52 11.27 2.29 -13.71
C LYS A 52 10.51 2.05 -15.00
N ASN A 53 11.14 1.39 -15.98
CA ASN A 53 10.49 1.07 -17.26
C ASN A 53 9.31 0.11 -17.06
N ASN A 54 9.50 -0.96 -16.26
CA ASN A 54 8.45 -1.93 -15.96
C ASN A 54 7.27 -1.27 -15.22
N PHE A 55 7.56 -0.42 -14.23
CA PHE A 55 6.55 0.33 -13.50
C PHE A 55 5.78 1.29 -14.42
N SER A 56 6.50 2.06 -15.24
CA SER A 56 5.88 3.00 -16.18
C SER A 56 5.03 2.28 -17.23
N ALA A 57 5.47 1.12 -17.70
CA ALA A 57 4.68 0.30 -18.61
C ALA A 57 3.39 -0.20 -17.95
N PHE A 58 3.48 -0.75 -16.73
CA PHE A 58 2.31 -1.21 -15.99
C PHE A 58 1.33 -0.07 -15.67
N LYS A 59 1.84 1.10 -15.23
CA LYS A 59 1.03 2.31 -14.97
C LYS A 59 0.32 2.77 -16.25
N LYS A 60 1.03 2.78 -17.38
CA LYS A 60 0.47 3.13 -18.68
C LYS A 60 -0.62 2.16 -19.13
N ASP A 61 -0.38 0.85 -19.00
CA ASP A 61 -1.35 -0.19 -19.35
C ASP A 61 -2.61 -0.07 -18.47
N PHE A 62 -2.45 0.19 -17.18
CA PHE A 62 -3.56 0.45 -16.27
C PHE A 62 -4.38 1.69 -16.71
N LEU A 63 -3.72 2.81 -17.02
CA LEU A 63 -4.39 4.04 -17.42
C LEU A 63 -5.11 3.90 -18.76
N ASN A 64 -4.56 3.13 -19.69
CA ASN A 64 -5.13 2.84 -21.00
C ASN A 64 -6.15 1.69 -21.01
N LYS A 65 -6.42 1.08 -19.84
CA LYS A 65 -7.33 -0.07 -19.72
C LYS A 65 -6.91 -1.23 -20.62
N ASN A 66 -5.62 -1.56 -20.62
CA ASN A 66 -5.12 -2.73 -21.34
C ASN A 66 -5.50 -4.01 -20.57
N PHE A 67 -6.62 -4.61 -20.96
CA PHE A 67 -7.19 -5.80 -20.30
C PHE A 67 -6.56 -7.12 -20.77
N ASP A 68 -5.52 -7.09 -21.59
CA ASP A 68 -4.69 -8.27 -21.83
C ASP A 68 -3.97 -8.73 -20.55
N ASN A 69 -3.81 -7.81 -19.59
CA ASN A 69 -3.30 -8.13 -18.26
C ASN A 69 -4.47 -8.38 -17.29
N PRO A 70 -4.67 -9.62 -16.81
CA PRO A 70 -5.80 -9.98 -15.95
C PRO A 70 -5.81 -9.22 -14.62
N ILE A 71 -4.65 -8.83 -14.07
CA ILE A 71 -4.55 -8.04 -12.83
C ILE A 71 -5.13 -6.64 -13.04
N ILE A 72 -4.91 -6.05 -14.21
CA ILE A 72 -5.47 -4.74 -14.59
C ILE A 72 -6.97 -4.85 -14.81
N GLU A 73 -7.42 -5.89 -15.51
CA GLU A 73 -8.84 -6.15 -15.76
C GLU A 73 -9.61 -6.32 -14.44
N GLU A 74 -9.13 -7.20 -13.55
CA GLU A 74 -9.73 -7.44 -12.24
C GLU A 74 -9.78 -6.15 -11.40
N MET A 75 -8.70 -5.35 -11.41
CA MET A 75 -8.67 -4.10 -10.64
C MET A 75 -9.66 -3.07 -11.20
N HIS A 76 -9.80 -2.94 -12.52
CA HIS A 76 -10.82 -2.06 -13.11
C HIS A 76 -12.24 -2.54 -12.79
N SER A 77 -12.49 -3.84 -12.81
CA SER A 77 -13.77 -4.43 -12.39
C SER A 77 -14.13 -4.05 -10.95
N ILE A 78 -13.16 -4.08 -10.03
CA ILE A 78 -13.35 -3.67 -8.63
C ILE A 78 -13.61 -2.16 -8.54
N ILE A 79 -12.84 -1.33 -9.25
CA ILE A 79 -13.02 0.13 -9.28
C ILE A 79 -14.45 0.47 -9.66
N ASP A 80 -14.96 -0.13 -10.72
CA ASP A 80 -16.27 0.16 -11.26
C ASP A 80 -17.38 -0.41 -10.35
N SER A 81 -17.27 -1.66 -9.85
CA SER A 81 -18.29 -2.31 -9.02
C SER A 81 -18.38 -1.74 -7.60
N GLU A 82 -17.26 -1.28 -7.03
CA GLU A 82 -17.20 -0.76 -5.66
C GLU A 82 -17.17 0.77 -5.59
N ASN A 83 -17.35 1.44 -6.72
CA ASN A 83 -17.29 2.91 -6.83
C ASN A 83 -16.05 3.50 -6.16
N ILE A 84 -14.88 2.90 -6.46
CA ILE A 84 -13.59 3.38 -5.99
C ILE A 84 -13.16 4.56 -6.88
N SER A 85 -12.77 5.67 -6.26
CA SER A 85 -12.22 6.79 -7.02
C SER A 85 -10.90 6.41 -7.69
N LYS A 86 -10.80 6.64 -9.01
CA LYS A 86 -9.54 6.43 -9.76
C LYS A 86 -8.37 7.19 -9.15
N LYS A 87 -8.64 8.35 -8.53
CA LYS A 87 -7.62 9.13 -7.83
C LYS A 87 -6.94 8.34 -6.72
N VAL A 88 -7.67 7.52 -5.98
CA VAL A 88 -7.11 6.69 -4.90
C VAL A 88 -6.09 5.70 -5.45
N VAL A 89 -6.37 5.11 -6.61
CA VAL A 89 -5.43 4.19 -7.27
C VAL A 89 -4.22 4.94 -7.84
N ILE A 90 -4.44 6.14 -8.38
CA ILE A 90 -3.33 7.00 -8.85
C ILE A 90 -2.44 7.40 -7.67
N ASP A 91 -3.03 7.77 -6.52
CA ASP A 91 -2.27 8.09 -5.31
C ASP A 91 -1.40 6.89 -4.86
N LEU A 92 -1.90 5.65 -5.00
CA LEU A 92 -1.10 4.45 -4.74
C LEU A 92 0.08 4.33 -5.72
N PHE A 93 -0.15 4.50 -7.02
CA PHE A 93 0.94 4.51 -8.01
C PHE A 93 2.00 5.56 -7.66
N ASP A 94 1.58 6.79 -7.33
CA ASP A 94 2.49 7.88 -6.97
C ASP A 94 3.27 7.59 -5.67
N GLY A 95 2.69 6.81 -4.76
CA GLY A 95 3.36 6.34 -3.55
C GLY A 95 4.47 5.35 -3.88
N VAL A 96 4.15 4.29 -4.65
CA VAL A 96 5.12 3.26 -5.03
C VAL A 96 6.20 3.82 -5.96
N GLU A 97 5.87 4.78 -6.83
CA GLU A 97 6.84 5.46 -7.70
C GLU A 97 7.95 6.16 -6.90
N THR A 98 7.65 6.64 -5.68
CA THR A 98 8.66 7.20 -4.77
C THR A 98 9.75 6.18 -4.42
N ASP A 99 9.42 4.90 -4.32
CA ASP A 99 10.37 3.83 -4.00
C ASP A 99 11.30 3.46 -5.17
N LEU A 100 11.01 3.98 -6.35
CA LEU A 100 11.84 3.85 -7.55
C LEU A 100 12.82 5.02 -7.74
N GLU A 101 12.95 5.91 -6.79
CA GLU A 101 14.01 6.92 -6.80
C GLU A 101 15.37 6.26 -6.50
N GLU A 102 16.46 6.81 -7.06
CA GLU A 102 17.81 6.33 -6.80
C GLU A 102 18.17 6.38 -5.31
N LYS A 103 17.63 7.37 -4.63
CA LYS A 103 17.73 7.55 -3.19
C LYS A 103 16.43 8.13 -2.63
N VAL A 104 15.67 7.30 -1.98
CA VAL A 104 14.45 7.74 -1.27
C VAL A 104 14.86 8.45 0.02
N ARG A 105 14.45 9.71 0.17
CA ARG A 105 14.68 10.49 1.40
C ARG A 105 13.42 11.27 1.76
N ILE A 106 12.77 10.83 2.80
CA ILE A 106 11.65 11.56 3.40
C ILE A 106 12.23 12.63 4.33
N LYS A 107 11.87 13.90 4.08
CA LYS A 107 12.49 15.06 4.74
C LYS A 107 11.69 15.59 5.92
N SER A 108 10.39 15.34 5.95
CA SER A 108 9.51 15.85 6.99
C SER A 108 8.49 14.80 7.45
N LYS A 109 7.93 15.00 8.65
CA LYS A 109 6.81 14.21 9.16
C LYS A 109 5.61 14.24 8.22
N LYS A 110 5.34 15.41 7.62
CA LYS A 110 4.25 15.56 6.64
C LYS A 110 4.48 14.66 5.42
N ASP A 111 5.71 14.66 4.86
CA ASP A 111 6.04 13.82 3.71
C ASP A 111 5.92 12.34 4.05
N LEU A 112 6.32 11.95 5.28
CA LEU A 112 6.18 10.58 5.76
C LEU A 112 4.70 10.15 5.86
N LEU A 113 3.84 11.01 6.36
CA LEU A 113 2.41 10.74 6.44
C LEU A 113 1.77 10.66 5.05
N VAL A 114 2.16 11.58 4.14
CA VAL A 114 1.68 11.54 2.74
C VAL A 114 2.12 10.26 2.04
N TYR A 115 3.38 9.87 2.18
CA TYR A 115 3.89 8.60 1.66
C TYR A 115 3.11 7.41 2.22
N SER A 116 2.98 7.33 3.56
CA SER A 116 2.26 6.24 4.23
C SER A 116 0.78 6.17 3.83
N TYR A 117 0.12 7.33 3.65
CA TYR A 117 -1.21 7.39 3.07
C TYR A 117 -1.23 6.79 1.66
N ARG A 118 -0.31 7.21 0.79
CA ARG A 118 -0.28 6.79 -0.61
C ARG A 118 -0.08 5.28 -0.76
N VAL A 119 0.84 4.68 -0.02
CA VAL A 119 1.17 3.24 -0.17
C VAL A 119 0.29 2.30 0.68
N ALA A 120 -0.37 2.79 1.73
CA ALA A 120 -1.15 1.94 2.62
C ALA A 120 -2.51 2.50 3.02
N GLY A 121 -2.66 3.81 3.26
CA GLY A 121 -3.95 4.43 3.54
C GLY A 121 -4.93 4.27 2.38
N THR A 122 -4.46 4.39 1.13
CA THR A 122 -5.24 4.12 -0.08
C THR A 122 -5.74 2.68 -0.14
N VAL A 123 -4.90 1.71 0.26
CA VAL A 123 -5.26 0.29 0.31
C VAL A 123 -6.33 0.06 1.37
N GLY A 124 -6.20 0.67 2.56
CA GLY A 124 -7.22 0.64 3.61
C GLY A 124 -8.57 1.16 3.13
N LEU A 125 -8.57 2.29 2.41
CA LEU A 125 -9.78 2.87 1.82
C LEU A 125 -10.40 1.95 0.77
N MET A 126 -9.62 1.41 -0.16
CA MET A 126 -10.10 0.49 -1.20
C MET A 126 -10.66 -0.80 -0.60
N MET A 127 -9.96 -1.37 0.39
CA MET A 127 -10.43 -2.55 1.12
C MET A 127 -11.78 -2.29 1.80
N SER A 128 -11.95 -1.13 2.44
CA SER A 128 -13.20 -0.76 3.09
C SER A 128 -14.37 -0.63 2.09
N LYS A 129 -14.10 -0.14 0.88
CA LYS A 129 -15.11 -0.10 -0.19
C LYS A 129 -15.55 -1.51 -0.62
N ILE A 130 -14.61 -2.44 -0.77
CA ILE A 130 -14.90 -3.84 -1.06
C ILE A 130 -15.74 -4.47 0.06
N LEU A 131 -15.47 -4.13 1.32
CA LEU A 131 -16.22 -4.57 2.48
C LEU A 131 -17.56 -3.83 2.68
N LYS A 132 -17.96 -2.97 1.73
CA LYS A 132 -19.22 -2.21 1.75
C LYS A 132 -19.36 -1.28 2.95
N VAL A 133 -18.26 -0.73 3.44
CA VAL A 133 -18.27 0.27 4.52
C VAL A 133 -18.72 1.62 3.97
N GLU A 134 -19.84 2.15 4.48
CA GLU A 134 -20.41 3.44 4.07
C GLU A 134 -20.14 4.55 5.11
N ASN A 135 -19.94 4.18 6.36
CA ASN A 135 -19.71 5.13 7.45
C ASN A 135 -18.40 5.90 7.23
N LYS A 136 -18.49 7.25 7.17
CA LYS A 136 -17.34 8.12 6.89
C LYS A 136 -16.23 8.01 7.94
N GLU A 137 -16.59 7.88 9.21
CA GLU A 137 -15.59 7.74 10.28
C GLU A 137 -14.88 6.39 10.22
N ALA A 138 -15.61 5.32 9.86
CA ALA A 138 -14.99 4.01 9.63
C ALA A 138 -14.05 4.04 8.41
N LEU A 139 -14.39 4.76 7.34
CA LEU A 139 -13.49 4.95 6.19
C LEU A 139 -12.22 5.72 6.58
N LYS A 140 -12.34 6.77 7.40
CA LYS A 140 -11.16 7.48 7.95
C LYS A 140 -10.32 6.54 8.80
N GLY A 141 -10.95 5.81 9.72
CA GLY A 141 -10.26 4.82 10.56
C GLY A 141 -9.50 3.76 9.76
N ALA A 142 -10.03 3.33 8.62
CA ALA A 142 -9.34 2.38 7.74
C ALA A 142 -8.11 3.00 7.05
N ILE A 143 -8.18 4.28 6.65
CA ILE A 143 -7.03 5.02 6.14
C ILE A 143 -5.97 5.14 7.23
N ASP A 144 -6.37 5.54 8.44
CA ASP A 144 -5.46 5.71 9.58
C ASP A 144 -4.80 4.40 9.99
N LEU A 145 -5.54 3.28 9.94
CA LEU A 145 -5.00 1.94 10.18
C LEU A 145 -3.94 1.59 9.12
N GLY A 146 -4.19 1.85 7.85
CA GLY A 146 -3.21 1.64 6.78
C GLY A 146 -1.94 2.46 7.02
N ILE A 147 -2.08 3.75 7.34
CA ILE A 147 -0.94 4.62 7.68
C ILE A 147 -0.17 4.07 8.88
N ALA A 148 -0.86 3.67 9.95
CA ALA A 148 -0.22 3.14 11.15
C ALA A 148 0.55 1.83 10.87
N MET A 149 -0.01 0.94 10.05
CA MET A 149 0.67 -0.28 9.61
C MET A 149 1.94 0.04 8.83
N GLN A 150 1.90 1.01 7.91
CA GLN A 150 3.07 1.40 7.14
C GLN A 150 4.15 2.04 8.01
N LEU A 151 3.78 2.90 8.94
CA LEU A 151 4.72 3.49 9.90
C LEU A 151 5.38 2.41 10.78
N THR A 152 4.63 1.37 11.14
CA THR A 152 5.17 0.21 11.88
C THR A 152 6.16 -0.59 11.02
N ASN A 153 5.85 -0.83 9.74
CA ASN A 153 6.77 -1.50 8.81
C ASN A 153 8.07 -0.69 8.64
N ILE A 154 7.97 0.61 8.38
CA ILE A 154 9.12 1.51 8.27
C ILE A 154 9.98 1.48 9.55
N SER A 155 9.35 1.45 10.72
CA SER A 155 10.08 1.40 12.00
C SER A 155 10.78 0.06 12.22
N ARG A 156 10.18 -1.03 11.76
CA ARG A 156 10.74 -2.40 11.85
C ARG A 156 11.90 -2.59 10.88
N ASP A 157 11.75 -2.09 9.66
CA ASP A 157 12.57 -2.50 8.52
C ASP A 157 13.70 -1.48 8.19
N VAL A 158 14.01 -0.53 9.09
CA VAL A 158 15.00 0.55 8.91
C VAL A 158 16.36 0.07 8.36
N ILE A 159 16.84 -1.08 8.83
CA ILE A 159 18.14 -1.63 8.39
C ILE A 159 18.05 -2.19 6.97
N GLU A 160 16.93 -2.84 6.66
CA GLU A 160 16.69 -3.44 5.35
C GLU A 160 16.43 -2.36 4.29
N ASP A 161 15.61 -1.37 4.62
CA ASP A 161 15.33 -0.21 3.77
C ASP A 161 16.61 0.56 3.42
N LYS A 162 17.49 0.73 4.40
CA LYS A 162 18.80 1.38 4.16
C LYS A 162 19.65 0.62 3.15
N LYS A 163 19.62 -0.72 3.13
CA LYS A 163 20.33 -1.53 2.11
C LYS A 163 19.78 -1.30 0.70
N ARG A 164 18.52 -0.88 0.61
CA ARG A 164 17.82 -0.55 -0.65
C ARG A 164 17.92 0.95 -0.99
N ASN A 165 18.79 1.73 -0.30
CA ASN A 165 18.89 3.20 -0.41
C ASN A 165 17.61 3.96 -0.06
N ARG A 166 16.77 3.40 0.80
CA ARG A 166 15.53 4.00 1.27
C ARG A 166 15.72 4.51 2.70
N GLU A 167 15.58 5.81 2.91
CA GLU A 167 15.64 6.49 4.21
C GLU A 167 14.32 7.21 4.47
N TYR A 168 13.36 6.53 5.07
CA TYR A 168 12.06 7.11 5.45
C TYR A 168 12.14 7.91 6.76
N ILE A 169 13.17 7.65 7.60
CA ILE A 169 13.35 8.28 8.91
C ILE A 169 14.81 8.75 9.04
N ASN A 170 15.05 10.04 8.84
CA ASN A 170 16.42 10.60 8.79
C ASN A 170 16.94 11.16 10.13
N HIS A 171 16.11 11.45 11.12
CA HIS A 171 16.47 12.19 12.32
C HIS A 171 16.36 11.45 13.65
N TYR A 172 15.93 10.20 13.68
CA TYR A 172 15.71 9.45 14.92
C TYR A 172 16.77 8.35 15.11
N LYS A 173 18.05 8.74 14.96
CA LYS A 173 19.18 7.79 15.08
C LYS A 173 19.40 7.22 16.48
N HIS A 174 18.71 7.68 17.51
CA HIS A 174 19.09 7.35 18.89
C HIS A 174 18.22 6.33 19.60
N ASP A 175 17.04 5.97 19.06
CA ASP A 175 16.23 5.02 19.82
C ASP A 175 15.16 4.32 18.97
N LEU A 176 15.44 3.12 18.46
CA LEU A 176 14.48 2.30 17.72
C LEU A 176 13.24 1.95 18.58
N LYS A 177 13.40 1.85 19.90
CA LYS A 177 12.26 1.67 20.83
C LYS A 177 11.44 2.94 20.95
N THR A 178 12.08 4.10 20.98
CA THR A 178 11.43 5.42 21.03
C THR A 178 10.71 5.73 19.70
N GLY A 179 11.22 5.25 18.56
CA GLY A 179 10.56 5.39 17.26
C GLY A 179 9.15 4.83 17.24
N CYS A 180 8.95 3.57 17.64
CA CYS A 180 7.62 2.95 17.74
C CYS A 180 6.69 3.72 18.71
N ILE A 181 7.22 4.20 19.85
CA ILE A 181 6.44 4.96 20.83
C ILE A 181 6.07 6.34 20.29
N ILE A 182 6.98 7.00 19.54
CA ILE A 182 6.70 8.30 18.93
C ILE A 182 5.65 8.14 17.83
N PHE A 183 5.71 7.12 16.97
CA PHE A 183 4.69 6.86 15.96
C PHE A 183 3.34 6.54 16.57
N TYR A 184 3.31 5.72 17.62
CA TYR A 184 2.09 5.46 18.37
C TYR A 184 1.50 6.73 19.01
N LYS A 185 2.33 7.59 19.61
CA LYS A 185 1.89 8.88 20.17
C LYS A 185 1.41 9.85 19.09
N ILE A 186 2.07 9.92 17.95
CA ILE A 186 1.65 10.75 16.80
C ILE A 186 0.29 10.28 16.30
N TYR A 187 0.08 8.98 16.18
CA TYR A 187 -1.18 8.38 15.79
C TYR A 187 -2.30 8.72 16.78
N LEU A 188 -2.07 8.52 18.08
CA LEU A 188 -3.06 8.84 19.12
C LEU A 188 -3.39 10.33 19.21
N GLN A 189 -2.45 11.23 18.97
CA GLN A 189 -2.71 12.68 18.95
C GLN A 189 -3.57 13.13 17.77
N GLN A 190 -3.57 12.39 16.66
CA GLN A 190 -4.42 12.71 15.50
C GLN A 190 -5.84 12.16 15.62
N ILE A 191 -6.06 11.12 16.43
CA ILE A 191 -7.39 10.56 16.69
C ILE A 191 -8.18 11.42 17.69
N HIS A 192 -7.50 12.20 18.55
CA HIS A 192 -8.11 12.98 19.62
C HIS A 192 -8.23 14.49 19.32
N ASN A 193 -7.85 14.93 18.12
CA ASN A 193 -8.09 16.27 17.57
C ASN A 193 -8.99 16.20 16.32
#